data_6dd384d4056a4f65fc33e4259682357e
#
_entry.id   6dd384d4056a4f65fc33e4259682357e
#
_cell.length_a   1.000
_cell.length_b   1.000
_cell.length_c   1.000
_cell.angle_alpha   90.00
_cell.angle_beta   90.00
_cell.angle_gamma   90.00
#
_symmetry.space_group_name_H-M   'P 1'
#
loop_
_entity.id
_entity.type
_entity.pdbx_description
1 polymer ?
#
loop_
_entity_poly.entity_id
_entity_poly.type
_entity_poly.pdbx_seq_one_letter_code
_entity_poly.pdbx_strand_id
1 'polypeptide(L)'
;VLVLTGFRTAVFRAVPAQLKIAISVGIGLFIALIGLVDAGFVRRTGTGPVPVTLGDGGTLVGWPIIVFAFGLFLTIALMVKKTKGAILIGIVLSTVLAVVIETTLKIGPLFNGATGDVNPKGWNLNVPAVPEKIVATPDFSLFGEFNLFGSLDRIPLITVILLVFTLLLSDFFDTVGTVTAIGHEAGLIDKDGNIPNNDRILLVDSLAAVAGGAGSISSNTSYIESASGVGEGARTGLASVVTGLCFLLTTFLAPLVAVIPYEAATPALIIV
;
A
#
# COMPACT_ATOMS: atom_id res chain seq x y z
N VAL A 1 13.66 -20.71 0.10
CA VAL A 1 14.15 -21.94 0.71
C VAL A 1 13.14 -22.50 1.73
N LEU A 2 12.71 -21.72 2.73
CA LEU A 2 11.79 -22.19 3.80
C LEU A 2 10.45 -22.72 3.29
N VAL A 3 9.95 -22.23 2.18
CA VAL A 3 8.71 -22.72 1.55
C VAL A 3 8.88 -24.11 0.95
N LEU A 4 10.04 -24.38 0.35
CA LEU A 4 10.36 -25.68 -0.26
C LEU A 4 10.53 -26.79 0.76
N THR A 5 10.90 -26.45 2.00
CA THR A 5 10.99 -27.41 3.12
C THR A 5 9.63 -27.68 3.80
N GLY A 6 8.58 -26.98 3.37
CA GLY A 6 7.25 -27.02 4.02
C GLY A 6 7.17 -26.29 5.36
N PHE A 7 8.25 -25.64 5.81
CA PHE A 7 8.30 -24.94 7.09
C PHE A 7 7.27 -23.80 7.15
N ARG A 8 7.19 -22.97 6.09
CA ARG A 8 6.22 -21.85 6.01
C ARG A 8 4.78 -22.32 6.16
N THR A 9 4.45 -23.44 5.51
CA THR A 9 3.13 -24.08 5.59
C THR A 9 2.84 -24.67 6.98
N ALA A 10 3.84 -25.31 7.59
CA ALA A 10 3.70 -25.85 8.94
C ALA A 10 3.42 -24.74 9.95
N VAL A 11 4.15 -23.60 9.86
CA VAL A 11 3.92 -22.42 10.71
C VAL A 11 2.54 -21.83 10.44
N PHE A 12 2.13 -21.67 9.18
CA PHE A 12 0.80 -21.16 8.83
C PHE A 12 -0.34 -22.01 9.43
N ARG A 13 -0.21 -23.34 9.40
CA ARG A 13 -1.19 -24.26 10.00
C ARG A 13 -1.14 -24.26 11.52
N ALA A 14 0.02 -24.01 12.13
CA ALA A 14 0.17 -23.92 13.58
C ALA A 14 -0.49 -22.66 14.18
N VAL A 15 -0.67 -21.60 13.39
CA VAL A 15 -1.36 -20.38 13.83
C VAL A 15 -2.86 -20.67 13.99
N PRO A 16 -3.45 -20.49 15.19
CA PRO A 16 -4.91 -20.65 15.39
C PRO A 16 -5.75 -19.75 14.48
N ALA A 17 -6.94 -20.22 14.08
CA ALA A 17 -7.83 -19.46 13.19
C ALA A 17 -8.19 -18.07 13.74
N GLN A 18 -8.43 -17.97 15.06
CA GLN A 18 -8.73 -16.68 15.72
C GLN A 18 -7.57 -15.69 15.61
N LEU A 19 -6.32 -16.20 15.69
CA LEU A 19 -5.14 -15.34 15.56
C LEU A 19 -4.94 -14.88 14.11
N LYS A 20 -5.22 -15.73 13.12
CA LYS A 20 -5.20 -15.33 11.70
C LYS A 20 -6.19 -14.20 11.43
N ILE A 21 -7.42 -14.30 11.98
CA ILE A 21 -8.42 -13.24 11.86
C ILE A 21 -7.93 -11.95 12.56
N ALA A 22 -7.38 -12.08 13.76
CA ALA A 22 -6.86 -10.92 14.49
C ALA A 22 -5.71 -10.22 13.72
N ILE A 23 -4.84 -10.99 13.07
CA ILE A 23 -3.78 -10.44 12.21
C ILE A 23 -4.39 -9.68 11.03
N SER A 24 -5.40 -10.25 10.34
CA SER A 24 -6.09 -9.59 9.23
C SER A 24 -6.73 -8.26 9.65
N VAL A 25 -7.43 -8.25 10.79
CA VAL A 25 -8.03 -7.03 11.35
C VAL A 25 -6.94 -6.01 11.71
N GLY A 26 -5.83 -6.48 12.30
CA GLY A 26 -4.68 -5.63 12.63
C GLY A 26 -4.06 -4.96 11.41
N ILE A 27 -3.91 -5.70 10.30
CA ILE A 27 -3.42 -5.16 9.02
C ILE A 27 -4.39 -4.13 8.47
N GLY A 28 -5.69 -4.40 8.45
CA GLY A 28 -6.69 -3.45 7.97
C GLY A 28 -6.66 -2.13 8.77
N LEU A 29 -6.62 -2.22 10.10
CA LEU A 29 -6.50 -1.04 10.97
C LEU A 29 -5.18 -0.28 10.76
N PHE A 30 -4.09 -1.00 10.54
CA PHE A 30 -2.78 -0.41 10.26
C PHE A 30 -2.78 0.35 8.92
N ILE A 31 -3.35 -0.23 7.87
CA ILE A 31 -3.47 0.42 6.56
C ILE A 31 -4.38 1.64 6.63
N ALA A 32 -5.51 1.55 7.35
CA ALA A 32 -6.37 2.70 7.59
C ALA A 32 -5.64 3.81 8.35
N LEU A 33 -4.82 3.46 9.36
CA LEU A 33 -3.98 4.43 10.07
C LEU A 33 -2.96 5.10 9.13
N ILE A 34 -2.29 4.34 8.26
CA ILE A 34 -1.39 4.88 7.23
C ILE A 34 -2.15 5.87 6.33
N GLY A 35 -3.34 5.50 5.86
CA GLY A 35 -4.19 6.39 5.08
C GLY A 35 -4.50 7.71 5.80
N LEU A 36 -4.78 7.67 7.10
CA LEU A 36 -5.01 8.88 7.91
C LEU A 36 -3.73 9.70 8.14
N VAL A 37 -2.58 9.05 8.27
CA VAL A 37 -1.27 9.74 8.38
C VAL A 37 -0.94 10.45 7.09
N ASP A 38 -1.06 9.76 5.95
CA ASP A 38 -0.75 10.31 4.64
C ASP A 38 -1.72 11.42 4.22
N ALA A 39 -2.97 11.35 4.67
CA ALA A 39 -3.96 12.41 4.49
C ALA A 39 -3.77 13.61 5.43
N GLY A 40 -2.83 13.53 6.38
CA GLY A 40 -2.57 14.60 7.33
C GLY A 40 -3.55 14.69 8.51
N PHE A 41 -4.44 13.68 8.68
CA PHE A 41 -5.32 13.59 9.86
C PHE A 41 -4.55 13.21 11.12
N VAL A 42 -3.54 12.35 10.99
CA VAL A 42 -2.67 11.97 12.10
C VAL A 42 -1.28 12.49 11.82
N ARG A 43 -0.75 13.30 12.71
CA ARG A 43 0.60 13.88 12.60
C ARG A 43 1.41 13.63 13.87
N ARG A 44 2.73 13.60 13.71
CA ARG A 44 3.65 13.54 14.85
C ARG A 44 3.71 14.91 15.53
N THR A 45 3.66 14.89 16.87
CA THR A 45 4.00 16.07 17.67
C THR A 45 5.52 16.15 17.83
N GLY A 46 6.12 17.27 17.45
CA GLY A 46 7.56 17.49 17.66
C GLY A 46 7.96 17.57 19.13
N THR A 47 7.08 18.05 19.98
CA THR A 47 7.32 18.31 21.41
C THR A 47 6.04 18.13 22.20
N GLY A 48 5.78 16.94 22.71
CA GLY A 48 4.58 16.71 23.52
C GLY A 48 4.60 15.32 24.17
N PRO A 49 3.76 15.09 25.19
CA PRO A 49 3.66 13.80 25.87
C PRO A 49 3.00 12.71 25.02
N VAL A 50 2.28 13.11 23.97
CA VAL A 50 1.63 12.18 23.01
C VAL A 50 2.44 12.08 21.73
N PRO A 51 2.67 10.85 21.21
CA PRO A 51 3.48 10.65 20.01
C PRO A 51 2.81 11.14 18.71
N VAL A 52 1.50 11.25 18.71
CA VAL A 52 0.67 11.68 17.57
C VAL A 52 -0.48 12.57 18.00
N THR A 53 -0.90 13.47 17.09
CA THR A 53 -2.06 14.36 17.29
C THR A 53 -2.98 14.32 16.08
N LEU A 54 -4.22 14.76 16.26
CA LEU A 54 -5.14 15.05 15.19
C LEU A 54 -4.65 16.31 14.44
N GLY A 55 -4.28 16.18 13.19
CA GLY A 55 -3.83 17.30 12.40
C GLY A 55 -2.63 18.05 12.98
N ASP A 56 -2.58 19.35 12.78
CA ASP A 56 -1.55 20.22 13.31
C ASP A 56 -1.98 20.78 14.67
N GLY A 57 -1.30 20.36 15.74
CA GLY A 57 -1.58 20.82 17.09
C GLY A 57 -3.02 20.56 17.59
N GLY A 58 -3.70 19.53 17.12
CA GLY A 58 -5.07 19.17 17.47
C GLY A 58 -6.14 19.74 16.52
N THR A 59 -5.73 20.39 15.42
CA THR A 59 -6.64 20.99 14.45
C THR A 59 -6.40 20.45 13.05
N LEU A 60 -7.49 20.18 12.31
CA LEU A 60 -7.44 19.82 10.91
C LEU A 60 -7.37 21.08 10.05
N VAL A 61 -6.26 21.28 9.34
CA VAL A 61 -6.02 22.50 8.57
C VAL A 61 -5.58 22.14 7.14
N GLY A 62 -5.96 22.96 6.19
CA GLY A 62 -5.50 22.89 4.80
C GLY A 62 -6.47 22.22 3.85
N TRP A 63 -6.31 22.52 2.57
CA TRP A 63 -7.07 21.96 1.46
C TRP A 63 -6.83 20.47 1.22
N PRO A 64 -5.64 19.91 1.46
CA PRO A 64 -5.39 18.48 1.32
C PRO A 64 -6.39 17.61 2.10
N ILE A 65 -6.73 18.01 3.34
CA ILE A 65 -7.71 17.30 4.16
C ILE A 65 -9.12 17.34 3.54
N ILE A 66 -9.48 18.47 2.91
CA ILE A 66 -10.78 18.60 2.24
C ILE A 66 -10.83 17.68 1.00
N VAL A 67 -9.73 17.59 0.24
CA VAL A 67 -9.61 16.66 -0.90
C VAL A 67 -9.76 15.22 -0.45
N PHE A 68 -9.10 14.84 0.64
CA PHE A 68 -9.25 13.51 1.23
C PHE A 68 -10.71 13.23 1.65
N ALA A 69 -11.33 14.16 2.42
CA ALA A 69 -12.71 14.00 2.85
C ALA A 69 -13.67 13.89 1.65
N PHE A 70 -13.49 14.73 0.64
CA PHE A 70 -14.25 14.66 -0.60
C PHE A 70 -14.10 13.31 -1.29
N GLY A 71 -12.84 12.81 -1.44
CA GLY A 71 -12.53 11.51 -2.04
C GLY A 71 -13.17 10.35 -1.28
N LEU A 72 -13.10 10.38 0.05
CA LEU A 72 -13.69 9.36 0.91
C LEU A 72 -15.22 9.30 0.76
N PHE A 73 -15.90 10.43 0.92
CA PHE A 73 -17.36 10.48 0.83
C PHE A 73 -17.86 10.17 -0.59
N LEU A 74 -17.16 10.66 -1.62
CA LEU A 74 -17.49 10.36 -3.02
C LEU A 74 -17.37 8.86 -3.29
N THR A 75 -16.27 8.24 -2.88
CA THR A 75 -16.05 6.81 -3.12
C THR A 75 -17.09 5.96 -2.38
N ILE A 76 -17.39 6.28 -1.12
CA ILE A 76 -18.46 5.61 -0.35
C ILE A 76 -19.80 5.75 -1.08
N ALA A 77 -20.16 6.96 -1.53
CA ALA A 77 -21.41 7.20 -2.24
C ALA A 77 -21.51 6.40 -3.56
N LEU A 78 -20.41 6.30 -4.31
CA LEU A 78 -20.34 5.50 -5.53
C LEU A 78 -20.46 3.99 -5.24
N MET A 79 -19.84 3.50 -4.15
CA MET A 79 -19.94 2.10 -3.72
C MET A 79 -21.36 1.75 -3.29
N VAL A 80 -22.00 2.61 -2.50
CA VAL A 80 -23.42 2.42 -2.11
C VAL A 80 -24.34 2.36 -3.34
N LYS A 81 -24.04 3.15 -4.39
CA LYS A 81 -24.73 3.08 -5.68
C LYS A 81 -24.32 1.87 -6.53
N LYS A 82 -23.40 1.02 -6.05
CA LYS A 82 -22.86 -0.13 -6.80
C LYS A 82 -22.26 0.24 -8.15
N THR A 83 -21.63 1.41 -8.23
CA THR A 83 -20.94 1.88 -9.44
C THR A 83 -19.63 1.07 -9.58
N LYS A 84 -19.46 0.39 -10.72
CA LYS A 84 -18.22 -0.34 -11.02
C LYS A 84 -17.03 0.59 -11.07
N GLY A 85 -15.92 0.22 -10.44
CA GLY A 85 -14.71 1.03 -10.40
C GLY A 85 -14.85 2.28 -9.50
N ALA A 86 -15.72 2.25 -8.48
CA ALA A 86 -16.00 3.38 -7.58
C ALA A 86 -14.71 3.97 -6.98
N ILE A 87 -13.77 3.13 -6.56
CA ILE A 87 -12.49 3.54 -5.98
C ILE A 87 -11.66 4.33 -7.00
N LEU A 88 -11.52 3.81 -8.23
CA LEU A 88 -10.76 4.47 -9.28
C LEU A 88 -11.37 5.84 -9.65
N ILE A 89 -12.70 5.88 -9.79
CA ILE A 89 -13.42 7.13 -10.07
C ILE A 89 -13.21 8.14 -8.94
N GLY A 90 -13.27 7.69 -7.70
CA GLY A 90 -13.01 8.51 -6.53
C GLY A 90 -11.60 9.11 -6.55
N ILE A 91 -10.57 8.31 -6.80
CA ILE A 91 -9.17 8.76 -6.90
C ILE A 91 -9.02 9.78 -8.03
N VAL A 92 -9.54 9.49 -9.23
CA VAL A 92 -9.40 10.38 -10.40
C VAL A 92 -10.07 11.73 -10.14
N LEU A 93 -11.31 11.74 -9.65
CA LEU A 93 -12.04 13.00 -9.40
C LEU A 93 -11.41 13.81 -8.25
N SER A 94 -10.92 13.13 -7.20
CA SER A 94 -10.18 13.80 -6.12
C SER A 94 -8.85 14.37 -6.59
N THR A 95 -8.14 13.67 -7.48
CA THR A 95 -6.91 14.17 -8.11
C THR A 95 -7.19 15.40 -8.97
N VAL A 96 -8.24 15.37 -9.79
CA VAL A 96 -8.65 16.56 -10.59
C VAL A 96 -8.95 17.73 -9.67
N LEU A 97 -9.71 17.52 -8.59
CA LEU A 97 -9.99 18.56 -7.61
C LEU A 97 -8.69 19.11 -6.98
N ALA A 98 -7.77 18.23 -6.61
CA ALA A 98 -6.48 18.60 -6.03
C ALA A 98 -5.64 19.48 -7.00
N VAL A 99 -5.57 19.08 -8.28
CA VAL A 99 -4.85 19.84 -9.31
C VAL A 99 -5.49 21.23 -9.51
N VAL A 100 -6.80 21.33 -9.53
CA VAL A 100 -7.53 22.62 -9.63
C VAL A 100 -7.21 23.51 -8.43
N ILE A 101 -7.24 22.96 -7.23
CA ILE A 101 -6.93 23.67 -5.98
C ILE A 101 -5.48 24.17 -6.01
N GLU A 102 -4.50 23.31 -6.34
CA GLU A 102 -3.10 23.68 -6.36
C GLU A 102 -2.80 24.73 -7.43
N THR A 103 -3.37 24.58 -8.63
CA THR A 103 -3.18 25.55 -9.72
C THR A 103 -3.71 26.94 -9.36
N THR A 104 -4.81 27.02 -8.59
CA THR A 104 -5.44 28.29 -8.23
C THR A 104 -4.83 28.90 -6.97
N LEU A 105 -4.54 28.10 -5.95
CA LEU A 105 -4.15 28.57 -4.62
C LEU A 105 -2.63 28.47 -4.36
N LYS A 106 -1.91 27.66 -5.13
CA LYS A 106 -0.45 27.45 -5.00
C LYS A 106 -0.03 27.13 -3.56
N ILE A 107 -0.62 26.09 -3.01
CA ILE A 107 -0.46 25.69 -1.60
C ILE A 107 0.98 25.19 -1.34
N GLY A 108 1.52 24.41 -2.28
CA GLY A 108 2.86 23.82 -2.20
C GLY A 108 2.97 22.62 -1.24
N PRO A 109 4.19 22.11 -1.03
CA PRO A 109 4.42 20.93 -0.21
C PRO A 109 4.33 21.22 1.28
N LEU A 110 4.00 20.18 2.07
CA LEU A 110 4.08 20.21 3.55
C LEU A 110 5.50 20.47 4.03
N PHE A 111 6.49 19.84 3.40
CA PHE A 111 7.90 19.99 3.72
C PHE A 111 8.67 20.43 2.49
N ASN A 112 9.36 21.58 2.60
CA ASN A 112 10.25 22.06 1.56
C ASN A 112 11.68 21.59 1.86
N GLY A 113 12.14 20.57 1.15
CA GLY A 113 13.49 20.01 1.33
C GLY A 113 14.65 20.98 1.03
N ALA A 114 14.39 22.05 0.28
CA ALA A 114 15.42 23.04 -0.06
C ALA A 114 15.62 24.09 1.05
N THR A 115 14.55 24.50 1.72
CA THR A 115 14.57 25.53 2.77
C THR A 115 14.48 24.96 4.17
N GLY A 116 14.00 23.72 4.32
CA GLY A 116 13.70 23.10 5.61
C GLY A 116 12.38 23.57 6.24
N ASP A 117 11.61 24.42 5.52
CA ASP A 117 10.37 24.97 6.02
C ASP A 117 9.24 23.94 6.03
N VAL A 118 8.38 24.02 7.05
CA VAL A 118 7.17 23.19 7.19
C VAL A 118 5.93 24.06 6.97
N ASN A 119 5.13 23.71 5.97
CA ASN A 119 3.82 24.31 5.73
C ASN A 119 2.71 23.36 6.19
N PRO A 120 2.10 23.54 7.38
CA PRO A 120 1.09 22.62 7.90
C PRO A 120 -0.14 22.45 7.01
N LYS A 121 -0.35 23.36 6.06
CA LYS A 121 -1.47 23.35 5.11
C LYS A 121 -1.08 22.76 3.74
N GLY A 122 0.19 22.36 3.57
CA GLY A 122 0.74 21.82 2.31
C GLY A 122 0.37 20.37 2.05
N TRP A 123 0.62 19.94 0.81
CA TRP A 123 0.46 18.56 0.38
C TRP A 123 1.54 17.68 1.02
N ASN A 124 1.16 16.47 1.45
CA ASN A 124 2.05 15.63 2.27
C ASN A 124 3.31 15.18 1.51
N LEU A 125 3.18 14.48 0.41
CA LEU A 125 4.30 13.92 -0.36
C LEU A 125 4.36 14.47 -1.78
N ASN A 126 3.28 14.33 -2.54
CA ASN A 126 3.20 14.77 -3.93
C ASN A 126 2.36 16.04 -4.04
N VAL A 127 2.96 17.09 -4.59
CA VAL A 127 2.21 18.29 -4.96
C VAL A 127 1.50 18.03 -6.29
N PRO A 128 0.16 18.08 -6.34
CA PRO A 128 -0.57 17.82 -7.58
C PRO A 128 -0.28 18.92 -8.60
N ALA A 129 0.19 18.54 -9.77
CA ALA A 129 0.51 19.45 -10.86
C ALA A 129 -0.01 18.89 -12.19
N VAL A 130 -0.25 19.76 -13.15
CA VAL A 130 -0.57 19.32 -14.51
C VAL A 130 0.69 18.66 -15.09
N PRO A 131 0.61 17.40 -15.56
CA PRO A 131 1.80 16.69 -16.05
C PRO A 131 2.28 17.31 -17.37
N GLU A 132 3.56 17.56 -17.50
CA GLU A 132 4.15 18.03 -18.76
C GLU A 132 4.12 16.96 -19.85
N LYS A 133 4.19 15.68 -19.43
CA LYS A 133 4.12 14.50 -20.30
C LYS A 133 3.18 13.47 -19.70
N ILE A 134 2.41 12.81 -20.52
CA ILE A 134 1.51 11.72 -20.10
C ILE A 134 2.26 10.38 -20.08
N VAL A 135 3.20 10.20 -20.99
CA VAL A 135 3.93 8.94 -21.18
C VAL A 135 5.42 9.20 -21.03
N ALA A 136 6.10 8.31 -20.33
CA ALA A 136 7.55 8.25 -20.24
C ALA A 136 8.05 6.83 -20.55
N THR A 137 9.29 6.72 -21.01
CA THR A 137 9.96 5.42 -21.12
C THR A 137 10.30 4.91 -19.73
N PRO A 138 9.94 3.65 -19.39
CA PRO A 138 10.32 3.07 -18.12
C PRO A 138 11.83 3.00 -17.96
N ASP A 139 12.33 3.32 -16.77
CA ASP A 139 13.73 3.16 -16.42
C ASP A 139 13.94 1.81 -15.72
N PHE A 140 14.69 0.91 -16.36
CA PHE A 140 15.06 -0.39 -15.84
C PHE A 140 16.54 -0.47 -15.41
N SER A 141 17.21 0.67 -15.22
CA SER A 141 18.63 0.72 -14.88
C SER A 141 18.99 -0.02 -13.58
N LEU A 142 18.04 -0.08 -12.64
CA LEU A 142 18.22 -0.79 -11.37
C LEU A 142 17.99 -2.32 -11.47
N PHE A 143 17.50 -2.81 -12.61
CA PHE A 143 17.20 -4.23 -12.74
C PHE A 143 18.49 -5.06 -12.72
N GLY A 144 18.61 -5.95 -11.73
CA GLY A 144 19.80 -6.78 -11.54
C GLY A 144 20.94 -6.11 -10.76
N GLU A 145 20.83 -4.84 -10.37
CA GLU A 145 21.79 -4.11 -9.55
C GLU A 145 21.66 -4.49 -8.05
N PHE A 146 21.73 -5.77 -7.75
CA PHE A 146 21.68 -6.26 -6.38
C PHE A 146 22.96 -6.99 -5.99
N ASN A 147 23.35 -6.86 -4.73
CA ASN A 147 24.47 -7.59 -4.14
C ASN A 147 24.02 -8.28 -2.85
N LEU A 148 23.85 -9.61 -2.90
CA LEU A 148 23.37 -10.40 -1.77
C LEU A 148 24.30 -10.39 -0.56
N PHE A 149 25.59 -10.18 -0.78
CA PHE A 149 26.62 -10.26 0.25
C PHE A 149 27.27 -8.92 0.59
N GLY A 150 26.98 -7.87 -0.17
CA GLY A 150 27.59 -6.55 0.03
C GLY A 150 27.28 -5.89 1.39
N SER A 151 26.26 -6.36 2.09
CA SER A 151 25.96 -5.91 3.45
C SER A 151 26.96 -6.49 4.49
N LEU A 152 27.56 -7.65 4.21
CA LEU A 152 28.50 -8.30 5.13
C LEU A 152 29.82 -7.53 5.26
N ASP A 153 30.17 -6.71 4.25
CA ASP A 153 31.35 -5.85 4.30
C ASP A 153 31.13 -4.58 5.13
N ARG A 154 29.87 -4.26 5.46
CA ARG A 154 29.50 -3.00 6.10
C ARG A 154 28.95 -3.16 7.51
N ILE A 155 28.30 -4.29 7.81
CA ILE A 155 27.67 -4.57 9.10
C ILE A 155 27.96 -6.00 9.56
N PRO A 156 28.00 -6.25 10.89
CA PRO A 156 28.26 -7.56 11.44
C PRO A 156 27.26 -8.62 10.95
N LEU A 157 27.73 -9.84 10.74
CA LEU A 157 26.92 -10.97 10.28
C LEU A 157 25.67 -11.20 11.15
N ILE A 158 25.79 -11.07 12.48
CA ILE A 158 24.64 -11.22 13.38
C ILE A 158 23.54 -10.20 13.10
N THR A 159 23.92 -8.96 12.78
CA THR A 159 22.98 -7.88 12.41
C THR A 159 22.27 -8.22 11.11
N VAL A 160 23.00 -8.75 10.11
CA VAL A 160 22.40 -9.19 8.83
C VAL A 160 21.39 -10.32 9.09
N ILE A 161 21.75 -11.31 9.89
CA ILE A 161 20.84 -12.42 10.24
C ILE A 161 19.57 -11.91 10.93
N LEU A 162 19.71 -11.00 11.89
CA LEU A 162 18.57 -10.42 12.61
C LEU A 162 17.67 -9.59 11.68
N LEU A 163 18.24 -8.79 10.77
CA LEU A 163 17.49 -8.02 9.79
C LEU A 163 16.71 -8.95 8.83
N VAL A 164 17.39 -9.95 8.26
CA VAL A 164 16.75 -10.93 7.38
C VAL A 164 15.62 -11.67 8.09
N PHE A 165 15.86 -12.08 9.35
CA PHE A 165 14.84 -12.76 10.15
C PHE A 165 13.63 -11.85 10.43
N THR A 166 13.86 -10.60 10.80
CA THR A 166 12.79 -9.61 11.07
C THR A 166 11.96 -9.35 9.82
N LEU A 167 12.63 -9.13 8.67
CA LEU A 167 11.94 -8.92 7.39
C LEU A 167 11.14 -10.16 6.97
N LEU A 168 11.72 -11.36 7.15
CA LEU A 168 11.03 -12.62 6.87
C LEU A 168 9.78 -12.80 7.73
N LEU A 169 9.84 -12.48 9.03
CA LEU A 169 8.69 -12.57 9.92
C LEU A 169 7.61 -11.53 9.52
N SER A 170 8.03 -10.31 9.24
CA SER A 170 7.10 -9.26 8.79
C SER A 170 6.35 -9.67 7.53
N ASP A 171 7.08 -10.09 6.49
CA ASP A 171 6.52 -10.57 5.21
C ASP A 171 5.61 -11.80 5.40
N PHE A 172 6.02 -12.73 6.28
CA PHE A 172 5.22 -13.92 6.57
C PHE A 172 3.89 -13.59 7.23
N PHE A 173 3.88 -12.74 8.27
CA PHE A 173 2.64 -12.38 8.98
C PHE A 173 1.74 -11.49 8.11
N ASP A 174 2.30 -10.62 7.29
CA ASP A 174 1.56 -9.85 6.31
C ASP A 174 0.85 -10.78 5.31
N THR A 175 1.58 -11.75 4.73
CA THR A 175 0.99 -12.77 3.85
C THR A 175 -0.12 -13.58 4.56
N VAL A 176 0.10 -14.00 5.83
CA VAL A 176 -0.92 -14.74 6.60
C VAL A 176 -2.20 -13.93 6.76
N GLY A 177 -2.09 -12.66 7.13
CA GLY A 177 -3.23 -11.77 7.31
C GLY A 177 -3.97 -11.49 6.01
N THR A 178 -3.23 -11.10 4.97
CA THR A 178 -3.76 -10.76 3.66
C THR A 178 -4.47 -11.97 3.00
N VAL A 179 -3.81 -13.14 2.98
CA VAL A 179 -4.38 -14.36 2.40
C VAL A 179 -5.64 -14.80 3.18
N THR A 180 -5.64 -14.62 4.51
CA THR A 180 -6.83 -14.91 5.33
C THR A 180 -7.97 -13.94 5.02
N ALA A 181 -7.71 -12.63 4.95
CA ALA A 181 -8.73 -11.62 4.63
C ALA A 181 -9.35 -11.84 3.24
N ILE A 182 -8.50 -11.98 2.21
CA ILE A 182 -8.95 -12.24 0.84
C ILE A 182 -9.69 -13.57 0.74
N GLY A 183 -9.22 -14.60 1.46
CA GLY A 183 -9.88 -15.89 1.50
C GLY A 183 -11.28 -15.84 2.13
N HIS A 184 -11.48 -15.03 3.17
CA HIS A 184 -12.79 -14.76 3.76
C HIS A 184 -13.70 -14.04 2.76
N GLU A 185 -13.23 -12.96 2.14
CA GLU A 185 -13.99 -12.18 1.16
C GLU A 185 -14.38 -13.04 -0.06
N ALA A 186 -13.50 -13.92 -0.50
CA ALA A 186 -13.75 -14.85 -1.61
C ALA A 186 -14.60 -16.08 -1.22
N GLY A 187 -14.85 -16.30 0.06
CA GLY A 187 -15.58 -17.50 0.54
C GLY A 187 -14.80 -18.80 0.36
N LEU A 188 -13.47 -18.75 0.40
CA LEU A 188 -12.57 -19.90 0.16
C LEU A 188 -12.04 -20.55 1.45
N ILE A 189 -12.31 -19.97 2.62
CA ILE A 189 -11.80 -20.48 3.90
C ILE A 189 -12.63 -21.67 4.38
N ASP A 190 -11.96 -22.74 4.77
CA ASP A 190 -12.57 -23.91 5.41
C ASP A 190 -12.88 -23.63 6.90
N LYS A 191 -13.50 -24.62 7.57
CA LYS A 191 -13.89 -24.54 8.99
C LYS A 191 -12.68 -24.39 9.94
N ASP A 192 -11.50 -24.79 9.50
CA ASP A 192 -10.26 -24.75 10.27
C ASP A 192 -9.45 -23.47 9.99
N GLY A 193 -10.00 -22.54 9.20
CA GLY A 193 -9.35 -21.29 8.84
C GLY A 193 -8.23 -21.45 7.80
N ASN A 194 -8.26 -22.51 6.98
CA ASN A 194 -7.28 -22.74 5.94
C ASN A 194 -7.88 -22.50 4.54
N ILE A 195 -7.00 -22.16 3.61
CA ILE A 195 -7.35 -21.93 2.20
C ILE A 195 -6.86 -23.12 1.37
N PRO A 196 -7.64 -23.59 0.39
CA PRO A 196 -7.21 -24.64 -0.52
C PRO A 196 -5.90 -24.26 -1.24
N ASN A 197 -5.00 -25.23 -1.40
CA ASN A 197 -3.71 -25.06 -2.06
C ASN A 197 -2.78 -23.99 -1.42
N ASN A 198 -2.88 -23.77 -0.12
CA ASN A 198 -2.08 -22.78 0.61
C ASN A 198 -0.57 -22.92 0.33
N ASP A 199 -0.07 -24.16 0.19
CA ASP A 199 1.34 -24.42 -0.12
C ASP A 199 1.78 -23.76 -1.44
N ARG A 200 0.92 -23.81 -2.46
CA ARG A 200 1.17 -23.20 -3.77
C ARG A 200 1.08 -21.68 -3.70
N ILE A 201 0.15 -21.15 -2.92
CA ILE A 201 0.01 -19.70 -2.70
C ILE A 201 1.29 -19.18 -2.05
N LEU A 202 1.75 -19.78 -0.96
CA LEU A 202 2.98 -19.39 -0.27
C LEU A 202 4.24 -19.57 -1.14
N LEU A 203 4.25 -20.55 -2.05
CA LEU A 203 5.34 -20.71 -3.01
C LEU A 203 5.39 -19.56 -4.01
N VAL A 204 4.25 -19.21 -4.60
CA VAL A 204 4.15 -18.10 -5.58
C VAL A 204 4.51 -16.77 -4.92
N ASP A 205 4.00 -16.52 -3.72
CA ASP A 205 4.32 -15.34 -2.91
C ASP A 205 5.85 -15.23 -2.65
N SER A 206 6.49 -16.33 -2.25
CA SER A 206 7.95 -16.37 -2.06
C SER A 206 8.74 -16.15 -3.35
N LEU A 207 8.26 -16.66 -4.49
CA LEU A 207 8.90 -16.42 -5.80
C LEU A 207 8.73 -14.97 -6.24
N ALA A 208 7.58 -14.36 -5.95
CA ALA A 208 7.33 -12.95 -6.21
C ALA A 208 8.25 -12.05 -5.37
N ALA A 209 8.49 -12.39 -4.10
CA ALA A 209 9.46 -11.68 -3.25
C ALA A 209 10.89 -11.76 -3.81
N VAL A 210 11.30 -12.94 -4.33
CA VAL A 210 12.61 -13.10 -4.99
C VAL A 210 12.68 -12.24 -6.26
N ALA A 211 11.61 -12.20 -7.07
CA ALA A 211 11.55 -11.37 -8.27
C ALA A 211 11.67 -9.87 -7.93
N GLY A 212 11.01 -9.42 -6.85
CA GLY A 212 11.15 -8.05 -6.35
C GLY A 212 12.60 -7.71 -5.99
N GLY A 213 13.27 -8.59 -5.22
CA GLY A 213 14.67 -8.41 -4.88
C GLY A 213 15.60 -8.39 -6.10
N ALA A 214 15.34 -9.25 -7.10
CA ALA A 214 16.09 -9.25 -8.38
C ALA A 214 15.86 -7.98 -9.21
N GLY A 215 14.69 -7.34 -9.05
CA GLY A 215 14.38 -6.05 -9.65
C GLY A 215 14.90 -4.85 -8.86
N SER A 216 15.66 -5.08 -7.76
CA SER A 216 16.14 -4.03 -6.84
C SER A 216 15.01 -3.16 -6.26
N ILE A 217 13.83 -3.77 -6.07
CA ILE A 217 12.65 -3.16 -5.48
C ILE A 217 12.26 -3.89 -4.17
N SER A 218 11.24 -3.39 -3.48
CA SER A 218 10.68 -4.04 -2.30
C SER A 218 10.15 -5.44 -2.61
N SER A 219 9.97 -6.26 -1.55
CA SER A 219 9.35 -7.57 -1.67
C SER A 219 7.99 -7.46 -2.36
N ASN A 220 7.78 -8.24 -3.42
CA ASN A 220 6.45 -8.43 -3.97
C ASN A 220 5.70 -9.45 -3.12
N THR A 221 4.59 -9.06 -2.56
CA THR A 221 3.74 -9.91 -1.71
C THR A 221 2.28 -9.76 -2.11
N SER A 222 1.42 -10.58 -1.56
CA SER A 222 -0.03 -10.47 -1.75
C SER A 222 -0.55 -9.24 -1.02
N TYR A 223 -1.26 -8.34 -1.72
CA TYR A 223 -1.82 -7.10 -1.15
C TYR A 223 -3.28 -7.27 -0.76
N ILE A 224 -3.65 -6.67 0.39
CA ILE A 224 -5.03 -6.69 0.91
C ILE A 224 -6.02 -5.98 -0.02
N GLU A 225 -5.56 -5.00 -0.80
CA GLU A 225 -6.33 -4.27 -1.80
C GLU A 225 -6.92 -5.21 -2.88
N SER A 226 -6.37 -6.42 -3.03
CA SER A 226 -6.96 -7.48 -3.86
C SER A 226 -8.38 -7.86 -3.42
N ALA A 227 -8.75 -7.62 -2.15
CA ALA A 227 -10.11 -7.82 -1.65
C ALA A 227 -11.13 -6.96 -2.42
N SER A 228 -10.74 -5.74 -2.84
CA SER A 228 -11.61 -4.88 -3.65
C SER A 228 -11.92 -5.51 -5.02
N GLY A 229 -10.93 -6.15 -5.65
CA GLY A 229 -11.13 -6.90 -6.89
C GLY A 229 -12.05 -8.11 -6.72
N VAL A 230 -11.95 -8.80 -5.58
CA VAL A 230 -12.86 -9.92 -5.22
C VAL A 230 -14.27 -9.38 -4.98
N GLY A 231 -14.43 -8.26 -4.29
CA GLY A 231 -15.70 -7.56 -4.08
C GLY A 231 -16.37 -7.14 -5.39
N GLU A 232 -15.61 -6.70 -6.39
CA GLU A 232 -16.08 -6.38 -7.75
C GLU A 232 -16.42 -7.62 -8.60
N GLY A 233 -16.15 -8.83 -8.09
CA GLY A 233 -16.53 -10.08 -8.73
C GLY A 233 -15.39 -10.89 -9.35
N ALA A 234 -14.13 -10.56 -9.09
CA ALA A 234 -13.01 -11.38 -9.52
C ALA A 234 -13.06 -12.77 -8.86
N ARG A 235 -12.94 -13.85 -9.67
CA ARG A 235 -13.04 -15.24 -9.20
C ARG A 235 -11.98 -16.16 -9.80
N THR A 236 -11.17 -15.67 -10.74
CA THR A 236 -10.19 -16.50 -11.46
C THR A 236 -8.84 -15.80 -11.52
N GLY A 237 -7.76 -16.58 -11.72
CA GLY A 237 -6.41 -16.06 -11.91
C GLY A 237 -6.25 -15.11 -13.11
N LEU A 238 -7.22 -15.11 -14.05
CA LEU A 238 -7.22 -14.16 -15.17
C LEU A 238 -7.29 -12.71 -14.66
N ALA A 239 -8.05 -12.44 -13.60
CA ALA A 239 -8.10 -11.11 -12.98
C ALA A 239 -6.71 -10.66 -12.51
N SER A 240 -5.93 -11.55 -11.88
CA SER A 240 -4.57 -11.24 -11.44
C SER A 240 -3.61 -11.00 -12.63
N VAL A 241 -3.77 -11.75 -13.73
CA VAL A 241 -2.98 -11.51 -14.95
C VAL A 241 -3.30 -10.14 -15.54
N VAL A 242 -4.58 -9.76 -15.63
CA VAL A 242 -4.99 -8.43 -16.10
C VAL A 242 -4.45 -7.34 -15.19
N THR A 243 -4.53 -7.51 -13.86
CA THR A 243 -3.95 -6.57 -12.90
C THR A 243 -2.45 -6.41 -13.11
N GLY A 244 -1.70 -7.51 -13.28
CA GLY A 244 -0.27 -7.47 -13.58
C GLY A 244 0.05 -6.72 -14.88
N LEU A 245 -0.74 -6.92 -15.94
CA LEU A 245 -0.60 -6.17 -17.18
C LEU A 245 -0.90 -4.68 -16.99
N CYS A 246 -1.90 -4.33 -16.19
CA CYS A 246 -2.17 -2.93 -15.84
C CYS A 246 -0.99 -2.31 -15.09
N PHE A 247 -0.36 -3.02 -14.14
CA PHE A 247 0.86 -2.54 -13.48
C PHE A 247 2.00 -2.30 -14.46
N LEU A 248 2.22 -3.20 -15.41
CA LEU A 248 3.23 -2.99 -16.47
C LEU A 248 2.90 -1.77 -17.33
N LEU A 249 1.63 -1.51 -17.65
CA LEU A 249 1.22 -0.32 -18.38
C LEU A 249 1.44 0.96 -17.57
N THR A 250 1.24 0.94 -16.26
CA THR A 250 1.48 2.11 -15.40
C THR A 250 2.93 2.53 -15.35
N THR A 251 3.89 1.65 -15.66
CA THR A 251 5.32 2.04 -15.76
C THR A 251 5.55 3.06 -16.87
N PHE A 252 4.77 3.01 -17.96
CA PHE A 252 4.80 4.01 -19.04
C PHE A 252 4.04 5.28 -18.66
N LEU A 253 3.09 5.19 -17.72
CA LEU A 253 2.25 6.28 -17.25
C LEU A 253 2.80 6.91 -15.94
N ALA A 254 4.05 6.66 -15.60
CA ALA A 254 4.68 7.18 -14.38
C ALA A 254 4.48 8.69 -14.18
N PRO A 255 4.59 9.56 -15.20
CA PRO A 255 4.33 11.00 -15.02
C PRO A 255 2.88 11.30 -14.62
N LEU A 256 1.91 10.52 -15.12
CA LEU A 256 0.50 10.68 -14.77
C LEU A 256 0.23 10.19 -13.35
N VAL A 257 0.85 9.08 -12.94
CA VAL A 257 0.74 8.55 -11.57
C VAL A 257 1.33 9.54 -10.56
N ALA A 258 2.44 10.21 -10.90
CA ALA A 258 3.09 11.19 -10.05
C ALA A 258 2.22 12.46 -9.77
N VAL A 259 1.19 12.70 -10.58
CA VAL A 259 0.22 13.79 -10.35
C VAL A 259 -0.72 13.49 -9.18
N ILE A 260 -0.95 12.21 -8.88
CA ILE A 260 -1.91 11.78 -7.87
C ILE A 260 -1.35 12.12 -6.48
N PRO A 261 -1.93 13.07 -5.74
CA PRO A 261 -1.51 13.33 -4.37
C PRO A 261 -1.98 12.20 -3.46
N TYR A 262 -1.26 11.95 -2.39
CA TYR A 262 -1.60 10.90 -1.43
C TYR A 262 -3.00 11.12 -0.85
N GLU A 263 -3.39 12.34 -0.58
CA GLU A 263 -4.70 12.69 -0.05
C GLU A 263 -5.87 12.31 -0.98
N ALA A 264 -5.62 12.20 -2.29
CA ALA A 264 -6.61 11.71 -3.24
C ALA A 264 -6.65 10.18 -3.33
N ALA A 265 -5.53 9.51 -3.08
CA ALA A 265 -5.41 8.05 -3.17
C ALA A 265 -5.77 7.33 -1.85
N THR A 266 -5.41 7.91 -0.71
CA THR A 266 -5.53 7.28 0.63
C THR A 266 -6.97 7.01 1.11
N PRO A 267 -8.05 7.67 0.62
CA PRO A 267 -9.41 7.21 0.89
C PRO A 267 -9.62 5.73 0.56
N ALA A 268 -8.95 5.23 -0.49
CA ALA A 268 -9.02 3.81 -0.86
C ALA A 268 -8.48 2.89 0.24
N LEU A 269 -7.43 3.29 0.96
CA LEU A 269 -6.82 2.51 2.06
C LEU A 269 -7.75 2.36 3.28
N ILE A 270 -8.70 3.27 3.44
CA ILE A 270 -9.69 3.19 4.54
C ILE A 270 -10.88 2.33 4.14
N ILE A 271 -11.19 2.28 2.85
CA ILE A 271 -12.37 1.60 2.32
C ILE A 271 -12.10 0.11 2.11
N VAL A 272 -10.90 -0.24 1.72
CA VAL A 272 -10.45 -1.64 1.55
C VAL A 272 -10.20 -2.30 2.89
#